data_a9fba4964fdfec10cb0cc5ed7e292ffd
#
_entry.id   a9fba4964fdfec10cb0cc5ed7e292ffd
#
_cell.length_a   1.000
_cell.length_b   1.000
_cell.length_c   1.000
_cell.angle_alpha   90.00
_cell.angle_beta   90.00
_cell.angle_gamma   90.00
#
_symmetry.space_group_name_H-M   'P 1'
#
loop_
_entity.id
_entity.type
_entity.pdbx_description
1 polymer ?
#
loop_
_entity_poly.entity_id
_entity_poly.type
_entity_poly.pdbx_seq_one_letter_code
_entity_poly.pdbx_strand_id
1 'polypeptide(L)'
;MPLSRLVLPRLLSPLLPWRQPGPPTSPSGPPPRTRSQILARYRHLRQISNEQHQAVLDGIAPHVVLDWAKRLGLAQGRTVLLGSELELLLAEDLALYLPRPGRSHPLDRYTRAARLAPGSDQAGVLAAMRQAQFSLWRVERWHETTGLILRDLLRGREVWMVDETMAKTTPPGLEFAARLLQPEAFAMTARIIVPIIPDLMEQVFTRTPVLQRVQGDALAQDPHFAIGIYRAAVAIGAMAAVGLKRR
;
A
#
# COMPACT_ATOMS: atom_id res chain seq x y z
N MET A 1 27.74 21.50 22.09
CA MET A 1 27.20 20.17 22.49
C MET A 1 26.93 19.38 21.25
N PRO A 2 27.57 18.22 21.01
CA PRO A 2 27.41 17.46 19.76
C PRO A 2 26.13 16.65 19.79
N LEU A 3 25.35 16.74 18.71
CA LEU A 3 24.18 15.95 18.45
C LEU A 3 24.57 14.48 18.25
N SER A 4 24.16 13.62 19.19
CA SER A 4 24.35 12.18 19.11
C SER A 4 23.58 11.62 17.93
N ARG A 5 24.29 11.03 16.97
CA ARG A 5 23.75 10.24 15.87
C ARG A 5 23.04 9.02 16.48
N LEU A 6 21.73 8.95 16.34
CA LEU A 6 20.96 7.74 16.57
C LEU A 6 21.36 6.73 15.47
N VAL A 7 22.24 5.80 15.86
CA VAL A 7 22.59 4.64 15.04
C VAL A 7 21.46 3.65 15.18
N LEU A 8 20.69 3.45 14.12
CA LEU A 8 19.78 2.31 14.01
C LEU A 8 20.58 1.02 14.18
N PRO A 9 20.19 0.09 15.06
CA PRO A 9 20.92 -1.17 15.21
C PRO A 9 20.85 -1.95 13.89
N ARG A 10 22.01 -2.22 13.30
CA ARG A 10 22.18 -3.22 12.26
C ARG A 10 21.77 -4.58 12.85
N LEU A 11 20.61 -5.08 12.44
CA LEU A 11 20.22 -6.46 12.72
C LEU A 11 21.13 -7.38 11.90
N LEU A 12 22.21 -7.87 12.55
CA LEU A 12 22.99 -9.01 12.07
C LEU A 12 22.17 -10.25 12.34
N SER A 13 21.40 -10.72 11.36
CA SER A 13 20.86 -12.08 11.37
C SER A 13 21.98 -13.05 11.00
N PRO A 14 22.17 -14.14 11.75
CA PRO A 14 23.13 -15.18 11.39
C PRO A 14 22.71 -15.84 10.08
N LEU A 15 23.63 -15.92 9.14
CA LEU A 15 23.48 -16.61 7.88
C LEU A 15 23.28 -18.12 8.12
N LEU A 16 22.05 -18.59 7.97
CA LEU A 16 21.79 -20.02 7.81
C LEU A 16 22.36 -20.48 6.47
N PRO A 17 22.98 -21.66 6.37
CA PRO A 17 23.58 -22.14 5.16
C PRO A 17 22.54 -22.31 4.06
N TRP A 18 22.76 -21.62 2.94
CA TRP A 18 21.94 -21.64 1.74
C TRP A 18 21.88 -23.07 1.16
N ARG A 19 20.71 -23.71 1.20
CA ARG A 19 20.49 -24.93 0.40
C ARG A 19 20.40 -24.53 -1.07
N GLN A 20 21.28 -25.06 -1.90
CA GLN A 20 21.19 -24.90 -3.35
C GLN A 20 19.89 -25.49 -3.86
N PRO A 21 19.11 -24.77 -4.68
CA PRO A 21 17.96 -25.34 -5.36
C PRO A 21 18.43 -26.41 -6.34
N GLY A 22 17.74 -27.55 -6.33
CA GLY A 22 17.95 -28.62 -7.32
C GLY A 22 17.72 -28.14 -8.77
N PRO A 23 18.12 -28.92 -9.79
CA PRO A 23 17.99 -28.53 -11.18
C PRO A 23 16.54 -28.20 -11.53
N PRO A 24 16.31 -27.18 -12.39
CA PRO A 24 14.96 -26.73 -12.74
C PRO A 24 14.19 -27.87 -13.42
N THR A 25 13.13 -28.32 -12.79
CA THR A 25 12.11 -29.15 -13.45
C THR A 25 11.46 -28.31 -14.55
N SER A 26 11.34 -28.88 -15.74
CA SER A 26 10.74 -28.24 -16.94
C SER A 26 9.42 -27.54 -16.57
N PRO A 27 9.19 -26.30 -17.03
CA PRO A 27 7.99 -25.53 -16.69
C PRO A 27 6.78 -26.10 -17.45
N SER A 28 5.96 -26.90 -16.78
CA SER A 28 4.61 -27.26 -17.26
C SER A 28 3.58 -26.19 -16.87
N GLY A 29 3.94 -24.92 -17.11
CA GLY A 29 3.05 -23.76 -16.91
C GLY A 29 2.65 -23.14 -18.25
N PRO A 30 1.56 -22.34 -18.28
CA PRO A 30 1.23 -21.58 -19.47
C PRO A 30 2.42 -20.71 -19.90
N PRO A 31 2.60 -20.45 -21.22
CA PRO A 31 3.73 -19.69 -21.73
C PRO A 31 3.80 -18.32 -21.07
N PRO A 32 5.03 -17.77 -20.81
CA PRO A 32 5.18 -16.47 -20.16
C PRO A 32 4.46 -15.40 -20.97
N ARG A 33 3.62 -14.59 -20.29
CA ARG A 33 2.90 -13.50 -20.92
C ARG A 33 3.88 -12.45 -21.44
N THR A 34 3.62 -11.92 -22.64
CA THR A 34 4.39 -10.79 -23.17
C THR A 34 4.13 -9.51 -22.38
N ARG A 35 5.02 -8.53 -22.51
CA ARG A 35 4.83 -7.20 -21.88
C ARG A 35 3.47 -6.58 -22.21
N SER A 36 3.07 -6.63 -23.47
CA SER A 36 1.77 -6.07 -23.91
C SER A 36 0.58 -6.78 -23.26
N GLN A 37 0.63 -8.10 -23.14
CA GLN A 37 -0.40 -8.88 -22.47
C GLN A 37 -0.50 -8.56 -20.97
N ILE A 38 0.65 -8.43 -20.29
CA ILE A 38 0.69 -8.05 -18.87
C ILE A 38 0.11 -6.65 -18.66
N LEU A 39 0.50 -5.67 -19.48
CA LEU A 39 -0.01 -4.32 -19.37
C LEU A 39 -1.51 -4.22 -19.69
N ALA A 40 -1.98 -4.94 -20.71
CA ALA A 40 -3.42 -5.01 -21.01
C ALA A 40 -4.20 -5.58 -19.82
N ARG A 41 -3.69 -6.67 -19.24
CA ARG A 41 -4.29 -7.31 -18.07
C ARG A 41 -4.28 -6.39 -16.84
N TYR A 42 -3.16 -5.72 -16.58
CA TYR A 42 -3.05 -4.73 -15.52
C TYR A 42 -4.10 -3.60 -15.67
N ARG A 43 -4.24 -3.03 -16.86
CA ARG A 43 -5.22 -1.96 -17.10
C ARG A 43 -6.64 -2.42 -16.84
N HIS A 44 -6.98 -3.60 -17.30
CA HIS A 44 -8.29 -4.21 -17.06
C HIS A 44 -8.56 -4.41 -15.56
N LEU A 45 -7.63 -5.03 -14.82
CA LEU A 45 -7.78 -5.25 -13.38
C LEU A 45 -7.75 -3.93 -12.58
N ARG A 46 -6.97 -2.94 -13.04
CA ARG A 46 -6.92 -1.59 -12.45
C ARG A 46 -8.28 -0.89 -12.59
N GLN A 47 -8.91 -0.99 -13.75
CA GLN A 47 -10.25 -0.43 -13.96
C GLN A 47 -11.26 -1.06 -13.01
N ILE A 48 -11.31 -2.39 -12.93
CA ILE A 48 -12.19 -3.11 -11.99
C ILE A 48 -11.90 -2.68 -10.54
N SER A 49 -10.63 -2.57 -10.17
CA SER A 49 -10.22 -2.13 -8.83
C SER A 49 -10.75 -0.74 -8.52
N ASN A 50 -10.64 0.22 -9.46
CA ASN A 50 -11.13 1.57 -9.26
C ASN A 50 -12.65 1.60 -9.11
N GLU A 51 -13.38 0.87 -9.96
CA GLU A 51 -14.84 0.75 -9.89
C GLU A 51 -15.30 0.17 -8.56
N GLN A 52 -14.63 -0.88 -8.06
CA GLN A 52 -14.97 -1.49 -6.78
C GLN A 52 -14.61 -0.61 -5.59
N HIS A 53 -13.46 0.07 -5.62
CA HIS A 53 -13.13 1.05 -4.58
C HIS A 53 -14.21 2.13 -4.49
N GLN A 54 -14.65 2.66 -5.64
CA GLN A 54 -15.70 3.67 -5.66
C GLN A 54 -17.02 3.11 -5.14
N ALA A 55 -17.44 1.94 -5.58
CA ALA A 55 -18.67 1.30 -5.12
C ALA A 55 -18.67 1.01 -3.61
N VAL A 56 -17.53 0.63 -3.03
CA VAL A 56 -17.41 0.48 -1.57
C VAL A 56 -17.49 1.81 -0.86
N LEU A 57 -16.83 2.86 -1.39
CA LEU A 57 -16.87 4.23 -0.83
C LEU A 57 -18.27 4.80 -0.85
N ASP A 58 -19.03 4.61 -1.91
CA ASP A 58 -20.42 5.06 -2.04
C ASP A 58 -21.32 4.43 -0.97
N GLY A 59 -20.96 3.23 -0.50
CA GLY A 59 -21.63 2.56 0.63
C GLY A 59 -21.13 2.98 2.02
N ILE A 60 -20.18 3.92 2.11
CA ILE A 60 -19.65 4.47 3.37
C ILE A 60 -20.30 5.82 3.63
N ALA A 61 -20.91 5.97 4.80
CA ALA A 61 -21.52 7.24 5.17
C ALA A 61 -20.46 8.37 5.20
N PRO A 62 -20.74 9.55 4.64
CA PRO A 62 -19.76 10.64 4.49
C PRO A 62 -19.09 11.07 5.79
N HIS A 63 -19.78 10.99 6.92
CA HIS A 63 -19.21 11.32 8.23
C HIS A 63 -18.06 10.37 8.61
N VAL A 64 -18.01 9.15 8.09
CA VAL A 64 -16.92 8.19 8.38
C VAL A 64 -15.60 8.66 7.76
N VAL A 65 -15.64 9.10 6.50
CA VAL A 65 -14.47 9.68 5.83
C VAL A 65 -14.06 10.99 6.52
N LEU A 66 -15.03 11.83 6.89
CA LEU A 66 -14.77 13.06 7.64
C LEU A 66 -14.13 12.79 9.01
N ASP A 67 -14.55 11.76 9.73
CA ASP A 67 -13.94 11.36 11.01
C ASP A 67 -12.48 10.95 10.82
N TRP A 68 -12.15 10.23 9.75
CA TRP A 68 -10.77 9.91 9.41
C TRP A 68 -9.97 11.15 8.99
N ALA A 69 -10.55 12.03 8.18
CA ALA A 69 -9.93 13.31 7.82
C ALA A 69 -9.57 14.15 9.06
N LYS A 70 -10.48 14.23 10.04
CA LYS A 70 -10.21 14.89 11.35
C LYS A 70 -9.04 14.24 12.08
N ARG A 71 -9.01 12.90 12.16
CA ARG A 71 -7.91 12.17 12.83
C ARG A 71 -6.57 12.37 12.16
N LEU A 72 -6.56 12.59 10.85
CA LEU A 72 -5.35 12.90 10.08
C LEU A 72 -4.93 14.37 10.16
N GLY A 73 -5.79 15.25 10.71
CA GLY A 73 -5.56 16.70 10.74
C GLY A 73 -5.99 17.42 9.46
N LEU A 74 -6.74 16.76 8.60
CA LEU A 74 -7.24 17.28 7.31
C LEU A 74 -8.61 17.98 7.42
N ALA A 75 -9.19 18.04 8.60
CA ALA A 75 -10.49 18.69 8.79
C ALA A 75 -10.61 19.31 10.18
N GLN A 76 -11.27 20.46 10.23
CA GLN A 76 -11.66 21.15 11.46
C GLN A 76 -13.17 21.39 11.47
N GLY A 77 -13.86 20.89 12.51
CA GLY A 77 -15.32 20.93 12.56
C GLY A 77 -15.94 20.11 11.40
N ARG A 78 -16.63 20.79 10.50
CA ARG A 78 -17.22 20.21 9.27
C ARG A 78 -16.48 20.62 7.99
N THR A 79 -15.44 21.44 8.11
CA THR A 79 -14.64 21.94 7.01
C THR A 79 -13.44 21.05 6.79
N VAL A 80 -13.24 20.57 5.55
CA VAL A 80 -12.07 19.81 5.12
C VAL A 80 -11.04 20.81 4.62
N LEU A 81 -9.80 20.71 5.13
CA LEU A 81 -8.67 21.56 4.79
C LEU A 81 -7.65 20.68 4.09
N LEU A 82 -7.61 20.73 2.77
CA LEU A 82 -6.71 19.91 1.97
C LEU A 82 -5.59 20.78 1.37
N GLY A 83 -4.35 20.33 1.55
CA GLY A 83 -3.21 20.86 0.82
C GLY A 83 -3.12 20.29 -0.60
N SER A 84 -3.72 19.11 -0.83
CA SER A 84 -3.84 18.47 -2.14
C SER A 84 -5.04 17.51 -2.18
N GLU A 85 -5.56 17.24 -3.39
CA GLU A 85 -6.62 16.22 -3.58
C GLU A 85 -6.18 14.82 -3.13
N LEU A 86 -4.87 14.55 -3.15
CA LEU A 86 -4.32 13.27 -2.73
C LEU A 86 -4.48 13.01 -1.23
N GLU A 87 -4.60 14.06 -0.41
CA GLU A 87 -4.78 13.92 1.03
C GLU A 87 -6.15 13.33 1.40
N LEU A 88 -7.18 13.59 0.61
CA LEU A 88 -8.49 12.97 0.82
C LEU A 88 -8.41 11.44 0.64
N LEU A 89 -7.61 10.97 -0.32
CA LEU A 89 -7.41 9.54 -0.56
C LEU A 89 -6.84 8.80 0.66
N LEU A 90 -6.08 9.48 1.53
CA LEU A 90 -5.59 8.90 2.79
C LEU A 90 -6.75 8.59 3.75
N ALA A 91 -7.69 9.51 3.89
CA ALA A 91 -8.87 9.31 4.74
C ALA A 91 -9.81 8.24 4.16
N GLU A 92 -9.94 8.19 2.84
CA GLU A 92 -10.71 7.17 2.12
C GLU A 92 -10.07 5.78 2.26
N ASP A 93 -8.74 5.65 2.15
CA ASP A 93 -8.05 4.37 2.37
C ASP A 93 -8.30 3.84 3.78
N LEU A 94 -8.19 4.70 4.80
CA LEU A 94 -8.50 4.29 6.17
C LEU A 94 -9.97 3.90 6.35
N ALA A 95 -10.89 4.62 5.72
CA ALA A 95 -12.32 4.31 5.77
C ALA A 95 -12.67 2.98 5.09
N LEU A 96 -11.95 2.64 4.01
CA LEU A 96 -12.12 1.40 3.26
C LEU A 96 -11.53 0.18 4.00
N TYR A 97 -10.31 0.33 4.53
CA TYR A 97 -9.48 -0.78 4.94
C TYR A 97 -9.35 -0.97 6.45
N LEU A 98 -9.71 0.03 7.26
CA LEU A 98 -9.69 -0.12 8.70
C LEU A 98 -11.09 -0.28 9.27
N PRO A 99 -11.36 -1.40 9.97
CA PRO A 99 -12.66 -1.61 10.60
C PRO A 99 -12.87 -0.61 11.74
N ARG A 100 -14.10 -0.12 11.88
CA ARG A 100 -14.50 0.65 13.06
C ARG A 100 -14.93 -0.31 14.17
N PRO A 101 -14.60 -0.03 15.44
CA PRO A 101 -15.07 -0.83 16.56
C PRO A 101 -16.60 -1.04 16.52
N GLY A 102 -17.04 -2.28 16.68
CA GLY A 102 -18.45 -2.65 16.66
C GLY A 102 -19.17 -2.55 15.30
N ARG A 103 -18.44 -2.36 14.20
CA ARG A 103 -18.99 -2.31 12.84
C ARG A 103 -18.35 -3.37 11.94
N SER A 104 -19.14 -3.94 11.03
CA SER A 104 -18.63 -4.84 10.00
C SER A 104 -17.73 -4.08 9.03
N HIS A 105 -16.69 -4.76 8.54
CA HIS A 105 -15.76 -4.19 7.56
C HIS A 105 -16.49 -3.75 6.27
N PRO A 106 -16.21 -2.56 5.71
CA PRO A 106 -16.89 -2.08 4.50
C PRO A 106 -16.78 -3.04 3.32
N LEU A 107 -15.59 -3.59 3.08
CA LEU A 107 -15.36 -4.58 2.03
C LEU A 107 -16.19 -5.86 2.23
N ASP A 108 -16.37 -6.32 3.48
CA ASP A 108 -17.18 -7.49 3.76
C ASP A 108 -18.68 -7.24 3.54
N ARG A 109 -19.16 -6.02 3.85
CA ARG A 109 -20.53 -5.62 3.53
C ARG A 109 -20.77 -5.62 2.02
N TYR A 110 -19.84 -4.98 1.29
CA TYR A 110 -19.90 -4.94 -0.17
C TYR A 110 -19.82 -6.33 -0.79
N THR A 111 -18.91 -7.20 -0.33
CA THR A 111 -18.79 -8.59 -0.81
C THR A 111 -20.10 -9.35 -0.71
N ARG A 112 -20.84 -9.18 0.40
CA ARG A 112 -22.13 -9.84 0.59
C ARG A 112 -23.24 -9.28 -0.31
N ALA A 113 -23.16 -7.99 -0.63
CA ALA A 113 -24.18 -7.32 -1.45
C ALA A 113 -23.94 -7.46 -2.96
N ALA A 114 -22.69 -7.51 -3.40
CA ALA A 114 -22.31 -7.39 -4.81
C ALA A 114 -22.65 -8.60 -5.68
N ARG A 115 -22.93 -9.78 -5.09
CA ARG A 115 -23.32 -11.02 -5.79
C ARG A 115 -22.50 -11.31 -7.05
N LEU A 116 -21.17 -11.14 -6.96
CA LEU A 116 -20.26 -11.34 -8.09
C LEU A 116 -20.21 -12.82 -8.49
N ALA A 117 -20.10 -13.07 -9.80
CA ALA A 117 -19.97 -14.44 -10.31
C ALA A 117 -18.64 -15.05 -9.81
N PRO A 118 -18.67 -16.26 -9.23
CA PRO A 118 -17.46 -16.97 -8.83
C PRO A 118 -16.48 -17.11 -10.00
N GLY A 119 -15.18 -16.85 -9.75
CA GLY A 119 -14.14 -16.94 -10.77
C GLY A 119 -14.08 -15.76 -11.74
N SER A 120 -14.97 -14.77 -11.64
CA SER A 120 -14.88 -13.55 -12.42
C SER A 120 -13.72 -12.67 -11.96
N ASP A 121 -13.22 -11.80 -12.86
CA ASP A 121 -12.19 -10.82 -12.53
C ASP A 121 -12.61 -9.89 -11.40
N GLN A 122 -13.89 -9.49 -11.38
CA GLN A 122 -14.46 -8.69 -10.31
C GLN A 122 -14.37 -9.42 -8.96
N ALA A 123 -14.70 -10.71 -8.92
CA ALA A 123 -14.57 -11.50 -7.69
C ALA A 123 -13.11 -11.64 -7.24
N GLY A 124 -12.20 -11.86 -8.19
CA GLY A 124 -10.76 -11.95 -7.94
C GLY A 124 -10.17 -10.66 -7.39
N VAL A 125 -10.51 -9.52 -7.99
CA VAL A 125 -10.06 -8.20 -7.51
C VAL A 125 -10.62 -7.89 -6.12
N LEU A 126 -11.90 -8.16 -5.87
CA LEU A 126 -12.52 -7.95 -4.56
C LEU A 126 -11.87 -8.82 -3.47
N ALA A 127 -11.56 -10.08 -3.80
CA ALA A 127 -10.82 -10.95 -2.89
C ALA A 127 -9.43 -10.39 -2.58
N ALA A 128 -8.71 -9.89 -3.60
CA ALA A 128 -7.41 -9.23 -3.42
C ALA A 128 -7.52 -7.94 -2.59
N MET A 129 -8.57 -7.14 -2.77
CA MET A 129 -8.83 -5.96 -1.93
C MET A 129 -9.02 -6.34 -0.46
N ARG A 130 -9.75 -7.41 -0.16
CA ARG A 130 -9.96 -7.89 1.22
C ARG A 130 -8.67 -8.40 1.87
N GLN A 131 -7.73 -8.90 1.07
CA GLN A 131 -6.42 -9.40 1.51
C GLN A 131 -5.32 -8.35 1.38
N ALA A 132 -5.65 -7.14 0.93
CA ALA A 132 -4.68 -6.10 0.68
C ALA A 132 -3.90 -5.72 1.94
N GLN A 133 -2.57 -5.67 1.80
CA GLN A 133 -1.66 -5.44 2.92
C GLN A 133 -1.00 -4.08 2.81
N PHE A 134 -1.02 -3.32 3.91
CA PHE A 134 -0.24 -2.11 4.05
C PHE A 134 1.16 -2.46 4.52
N SER A 135 2.18 -1.88 3.89
CA SER A 135 3.57 -2.09 4.29
C SER A 135 4.48 -0.95 3.83
N LEU A 136 5.76 -1.04 4.23
CA LEU A 136 6.86 -0.26 3.68
C LEU A 136 7.51 -1.07 2.56
N TRP A 137 7.66 -0.43 1.42
CA TRP A 137 8.18 -1.05 0.21
C TRP A 137 9.44 -0.32 -0.24
N ARG A 138 10.45 -1.09 -0.63
CA ARG A 138 11.62 -0.56 -1.36
C ARG A 138 11.60 -1.11 -2.78
N VAL A 139 11.87 -0.28 -3.75
CA VAL A 139 12.12 -0.71 -5.12
C VAL A 139 13.50 -1.35 -5.18
N GLU A 140 13.57 -2.66 -5.40
CA GLU A 140 14.85 -3.38 -5.53
C GLU A 140 15.40 -3.26 -6.95
N ARG A 141 14.55 -3.50 -7.95
CA ARG A 141 14.92 -3.50 -9.36
C ARG A 141 13.69 -3.41 -10.27
N TRP A 142 13.94 -3.13 -11.53
CA TRP A 142 12.91 -3.33 -12.57
C TRP A 142 12.71 -4.83 -12.81
N HIS A 143 11.47 -5.22 -13.08
CA HIS A 143 11.17 -6.58 -13.51
C HIS A 143 11.57 -6.76 -14.98
N GLU A 144 12.09 -7.92 -15.35
CA GLU A 144 12.62 -8.21 -16.69
C GLU A 144 11.64 -7.91 -17.82
N THR A 145 10.36 -8.20 -17.63
CA THR A 145 9.33 -7.97 -18.65
C THR A 145 8.67 -6.59 -18.49
N THR A 146 8.14 -6.29 -17.31
CA THR A 146 7.50 -4.99 -16.99
C THR A 146 7.20 -4.86 -15.50
N GLY A 147 7.17 -3.63 -14.99
CA GLY A 147 6.91 -3.35 -13.59
C GLY A 147 8.17 -3.33 -12.73
N LEU A 148 8.00 -3.48 -11.45
CA LEU A 148 9.02 -3.34 -10.42
C LEU A 148 9.02 -4.57 -9.51
N ILE A 149 10.20 -4.98 -9.06
CA ILE A 149 10.34 -5.88 -7.93
C ILE A 149 10.50 -5.03 -6.68
N LEU A 150 9.56 -5.21 -5.77
CA LEU A 150 9.51 -4.52 -4.49
C LEU A 150 9.92 -5.48 -3.38
N ARG A 151 10.65 -4.96 -2.39
CA ARG A 151 10.91 -5.63 -1.13
C ARG A 151 10.01 -5.07 -0.05
N ASP A 152 9.27 -5.95 0.61
CA ASP A 152 8.54 -5.63 1.84
C ASP A 152 9.55 -5.48 2.98
N LEU A 153 9.77 -4.27 3.46
CA LEU A 153 10.78 -3.98 4.49
C LEU A 153 10.39 -4.51 5.88
N LEU A 154 9.11 -4.80 6.09
CA LEU A 154 8.61 -5.33 7.35
C LEU A 154 8.61 -6.85 7.38
N ARG A 155 8.36 -7.51 6.23
CA ARG A 155 8.24 -8.98 6.12
C ARG A 155 9.40 -9.65 5.39
N GLY A 156 10.29 -8.87 4.74
CA GLY A 156 11.47 -9.37 4.04
C GLY A 156 11.21 -10.11 2.73
N ARG A 157 9.98 -10.12 2.22
CA ARG A 157 9.60 -10.81 0.97
C ARG A 157 9.67 -9.89 -0.24
N GLU A 158 9.89 -10.47 -1.41
CA GLU A 158 9.78 -9.76 -2.69
C GLU A 158 8.39 -9.91 -3.29
N VAL A 159 7.93 -8.85 -3.97
CA VAL A 159 6.65 -8.81 -4.67
C VAL A 159 6.87 -8.17 -6.04
N TRP A 160 6.38 -8.81 -7.08
CA TRP A 160 6.31 -8.20 -8.40
C TRP A 160 5.10 -7.28 -8.47
N MET A 161 5.34 -5.99 -8.68
CA MET A 161 4.31 -4.98 -8.84
C MET A 161 4.27 -4.45 -10.27
N VAL A 162 3.09 -4.36 -10.85
CA VAL A 162 2.86 -3.70 -12.14
C VAL A 162 2.14 -2.38 -11.90
N ASP A 163 2.78 -1.28 -12.32
CA ASP A 163 2.23 0.07 -12.38
C ASP A 163 2.92 0.83 -13.50
N GLU A 164 2.16 1.30 -14.49
CA GLU A 164 2.72 1.93 -15.69
C GLU A 164 3.41 3.26 -15.42
N THR A 165 2.95 4.00 -14.42
CA THR A 165 3.53 5.29 -14.05
C THR A 165 4.81 5.09 -13.24
N MET A 166 4.73 4.28 -12.19
CA MET A 166 5.87 4.02 -11.31
C MET A 166 7.02 3.32 -12.05
N ALA A 167 6.73 2.37 -12.93
CA ALA A 167 7.77 1.69 -13.70
C ALA A 167 8.63 2.64 -14.57
N LYS A 168 8.11 3.80 -14.92
CA LYS A 168 8.82 4.83 -15.72
C LYS A 168 9.54 5.87 -14.88
N THR A 169 9.07 6.12 -13.66
CA THR A 169 9.48 7.29 -12.86
C THR A 169 10.20 6.94 -11.57
N THR A 170 10.18 5.66 -11.16
CA THR A 170 10.67 5.25 -9.84
C THR A 170 11.97 4.46 -9.97
N PRO A 171 13.10 5.01 -9.51
CA PRO A 171 14.38 4.31 -9.54
C PRO A 171 14.47 3.23 -8.44
N PRO A 172 15.35 2.23 -8.59
CA PRO A 172 15.75 1.34 -7.51
C PRO A 172 16.25 2.12 -6.29
N GLY A 173 15.99 1.59 -5.10
CA GLY A 173 16.33 2.21 -3.82
C GLY A 173 15.27 3.16 -3.27
N LEU A 174 14.27 3.58 -4.06
CA LEU A 174 13.18 4.43 -3.55
C LEU A 174 12.29 3.63 -2.60
N GLU A 175 11.96 4.26 -1.47
CA GLU A 175 11.08 3.69 -0.44
C GLU A 175 9.75 4.43 -0.38
N PHE A 176 8.68 3.68 -0.15
CA PHE A 176 7.34 4.23 0.00
C PHE A 176 6.46 3.34 0.89
N ALA A 177 5.45 3.92 1.50
CA ALA A 177 4.38 3.19 2.16
C ALA A 177 3.17 3.11 1.22
N ALA A 178 2.60 1.92 1.09
CA ALA A 178 1.40 1.71 0.30
C ALA A 178 0.68 0.43 0.71
N ARG A 179 -0.59 0.37 0.36
CA ARG A 179 -1.36 -0.86 0.36
C ARG A 179 -1.27 -1.49 -1.02
N LEU A 180 -0.87 -2.77 -1.06
CA LEU A 180 -0.87 -3.55 -2.29
C LEU A 180 -1.98 -4.59 -2.26
N LEU A 181 -2.61 -4.78 -3.41
CA LEU A 181 -3.54 -5.87 -3.69
C LEU A 181 -2.95 -6.74 -4.79
N GLN A 182 -3.12 -8.06 -4.68
CA GLN A 182 -2.51 -9.02 -5.58
C GLN A 182 -3.58 -9.96 -6.16
N PRO A 183 -4.30 -9.52 -7.21
CA PRO A 183 -5.34 -10.33 -7.84
C PRO A 183 -4.80 -11.48 -8.70
N GLU A 184 -3.53 -11.41 -9.11
CA GLU A 184 -2.83 -12.41 -9.93
C GLU A 184 -1.36 -12.59 -9.47
N ALA A 185 -0.50 -13.03 -10.39
CA ALA A 185 0.93 -13.18 -10.13
C ALA A 185 1.62 -11.84 -9.79
N PHE A 186 1.08 -10.71 -10.25
CA PHE A 186 1.58 -9.38 -9.93
C PHE A 186 0.65 -8.64 -8.96
N ALA A 187 1.24 -7.75 -8.19
CA ALA A 187 0.52 -6.82 -7.32
C ALA A 187 0.27 -5.48 -8.03
N MET A 188 -0.69 -4.72 -7.52
CA MET A 188 -1.00 -3.35 -7.88
C MET A 188 -1.13 -2.51 -6.60
N THR A 189 -0.86 -1.21 -6.68
CA THR A 189 -1.21 -0.30 -5.58
C THR A 189 -2.73 -0.23 -5.40
N ALA A 190 -3.22 -0.16 -4.17
CA ALA A 190 -4.66 0.01 -3.95
C ALA A 190 -5.13 1.37 -4.46
N ARG A 191 -4.65 2.47 -3.86
CA ARG A 191 -5.05 3.83 -4.28
C ARG A 191 -3.94 4.85 -4.12
N ILE A 192 -3.27 4.85 -2.97
CA ILE A 192 -2.35 5.91 -2.56
C ILE A 192 -0.97 5.37 -2.24
N ILE A 193 0.04 6.15 -2.55
CA ILE A 193 1.44 5.92 -2.23
C ILE A 193 1.93 7.10 -1.41
N VAL A 194 2.59 6.81 -0.30
CA VAL A 194 3.26 7.83 0.53
C VAL A 194 4.76 7.64 0.40
N PRO A 195 5.50 8.60 -0.16
CA PRO A 195 6.96 8.50 -0.23
C PRO A 195 7.56 8.52 1.17
N ILE A 196 8.53 7.66 1.41
CA ILE A 196 9.31 7.70 2.67
C ILE A 196 10.44 8.71 2.47
N ILE A 197 10.27 9.87 3.11
CA ILE A 197 11.30 10.91 3.18
C ILE A 197 11.96 10.86 4.57
N PRO A 198 13.16 11.42 4.76
CA PRO A 198 13.97 11.21 5.96
C PRO A 198 13.24 11.38 7.30
N ASP A 199 12.44 12.44 7.44
CA ASP A 199 11.80 12.77 8.71
C ASP A 199 10.48 12.03 8.95
N LEU A 200 9.94 11.32 7.93
CA LEU A 200 8.62 10.70 8.03
C LEU A 200 8.57 9.66 9.14
N MET A 201 9.51 8.73 9.16
CA MET A 201 9.51 7.63 10.14
C MET A 201 9.77 8.13 11.56
N GLU A 202 10.62 9.15 11.73
CA GLU A 202 10.81 9.80 13.03
C GLU A 202 9.50 10.41 13.54
N GLN A 203 8.77 11.11 12.69
CA GLN A 203 7.46 11.68 13.02
C GLN A 203 6.43 10.59 13.37
N VAL A 204 6.43 9.46 12.66
CA VAL A 204 5.54 8.32 12.95
C VAL A 204 5.76 7.82 14.38
N PHE A 205 7.01 7.51 14.73
CA PHE A 205 7.33 6.93 16.03
C PHE A 205 7.21 7.93 17.19
N THR A 206 7.52 9.21 16.94
CA THR A 206 7.34 10.28 17.92
C THR A 206 5.85 10.50 18.24
N ARG A 207 5.00 10.53 17.21
CA ARG A 207 3.56 10.77 17.37
C ARG A 207 2.75 9.53 17.75
N THR A 208 3.33 8.34 17.60
CA THR A 208 2.68 7.06 17.89
C THR A 208 3.66 6.14 18.65
N PRO A 209 4.02 6.47 19.91
CA PRO A 209 5.04 5.74 20.66
C PRO A 209 4.79 4.24 20.84
N VAL A 210 3.53 3.82 20.81
CA VAL A 210 3.14 2.39 20.90
C VAL A 210 3.79 1.56 19.79
N LEU A 211 4.02 2.14 18.61
CA LEU A 211 4.62 1.45 17.47
C LEU A 211 6.13 1.17 17.65
N GLN A 212 6.81 1.89 18.55
CA GLN A 212 8.24 1.65 18.82
C GLN A 212 8.53 0.27 19.37
N ARG A 213 7.53 -0.39 19.97
CA ARG A 213 7.65 -1.71 20.59
C ARG A 213 7.23 -2.85 19.67
N VAL A 214 6.75 -2.53 18.46
CA VAL A 214 6.21 -3.49 17.50
C VAL A 214 7.11 -3.53 16.27
N GLN A 215 7.42 -4.72 15.77
CA GLN A 215 8.34 -4.89 14.63
C GLN A 215 7.81 -5.91 13.62
N GLY A 216 8.36 -5.85 12.42
CA GLY A 216 8.11 -6.85 11.38
C GLY A 216 6.64 -6.96 11.00
N ASP A 217 6.16 -8.18 10.87
CA ASP A 217 4.77 -8.45 10.45
C ASP A 217 3.73 -7.92 11.45
N ALA A 218 4.02 -7.95 12.74
CA ALA A 218 3.13 -7.39 13.76
C ALA A 218 2.95 -5.88 13.59
N LEU A 219 4.01 -5.14 13.21
CA LEU A 219 3.90 -3.72 12.88
C LEU A 219 3.04 -3.48 11.65
N ALA A 220 3.23 -4.29 10.61
CA ALA A 220 2.47 -4.17 9.37
C ALA A 220 0.97 -4.51 9.55
N GLN A 221 0.62 -5.32 10.56
CA GLN A 221 -0.76 -5.67 10.91
C GLN A 221 -1.40 -4.68 11.88
N ASP A 222 -0.61 -3.86 12.57
CA ASP A 222 -1.14 -2.87 13.51
C ASP A 222 -1.87 -1.74 12.76
N PRO A 223 -3.17 -1.52 12.99
CA PRO A 223 -3.92 -0.45 12.35
C PRO A 223 -3.36 0.96 12.62
N HIS A 224 -2.67 1.16 13.76
CA HIS A 224 -2.03 2.43 14.08
C HIS A 224 -0.86 2.75 13.17
N PHE A 225 -0.28 1.73 12.50
CA PHE A 225 0.84 1.96 11.62
C PHE A 225 0.44 2.74 10.36
N ALA A 226 -0.60 2.32 9.63
CA ALA A 226 -1.11 3.07 8.48
C ALA A 226 -1.59 4.48 8.90
N ILE A 227 -2.29 4.59 10.04
CA ILE A 227 -2.73 5.88 10.59
C ILE A 227 -1.52 6.78 10.91
N GLY A 228 -0.47 6.23 11.53
CA GLY A 228 0.75 6.95 11.89
C GLY A 228 1.47 7.49 10.65
N ILE A 229 1.66 6.64 9.62
CA ILE A 229 2.27 7.03 8.34
C ILE A 229 1.47 8.17 7.69
N TYR A 230 0.14 8.04 7.57
CA TYR A 230 -0.69 9.04 6.91
C TYR A 230 -0.72 10.36 7.69
N ARG A 231 -0.83 10.30 9.03
CA ARG A 231 -0.78 11.50 9.88
C ARG A 231 0.57 12.22 9.77
N ALA A 232 1.68 11.47 9.77
CA ALA A 232 3.01 12.04 9.60
C ALA A 232 3.16 12.68 8.21
N ALA A 233 2.71 11.99 7.15
CA ALA A 233 2.77 12.48 5.77
C ALA A 233 2.01 13.81 5.60
N VAL A 234 0.82 13.92 6.18
CA VAL A 234 0.04 15.18 6.21
C VAL A 234 0.81 16.27 6.95
N ALA A 235 1.33 15.96 8.15
CA ALA A 235 1.98 16.95 9.01
C ALA A 235 3.25 17.56 8.39
N ILE A 236 3.99 16.80 7.57
CA ILE A 236 5.21 17.28 6.90
C ILE A 236 4.99 17.64 5.42
N GLY A 237 3.74 17.62 4.94
CA GLY A 237 3.41 17.96 3.56
C GLY A 237 3.96 17.00 2.51
N ALA A 238 4.24 15.73 2.88
CA ALA A 238 4.84 14.74 1.96
C ALA A 238 3.99 14.48 0.71
N MET A 239 2.66 14.67 0.79
CA MET A 239 1.75 14.46 -0.31
C MET A 239 1.82 15.54 -1.40
N ALA A 240 2.22 16.76 -1.05
CA ALA A 240 2.39 17.85 -2.01
C ALA A 240 3.52 17.53 -3.02
N ALA A 241 4.58 16.85 -2.58
CA ALA A 241 5.69 16.45 -3.44
C ALA A 241 5.30 15.42 -4.51
N VAL A 242 4.26 14.62 -4.28
CA VAL A 242 3.76 13.61 -5.24
C VAL A 242 2.98 14.27 -6.38
N GLY A 243 2.26 15.36 -6.11
CA GLY A 243 1.44 16.08 -7.10
C GLY A 243 2.24 16.90 -8.12
N LEU A 244 3.40 17.40 -7.73
CA LEU A 244 4.21 18.32 -8.56
C LEU A 244 4.90 17.64 -9.78
N LYS A 245 5.01 16.32 -9.81
CA LYS A 245 5.63 15.57 -10.93
C LYS A 245 4.67 15.21 -12.08
N ARG A 246 3.43 15.71 -12.07
CA ARG A 246 2.42 15.43 -13.11
C ARG A 246 2.25 16.53 -14.15
N ARG A 247 3.17 17.49 -14.23
CA ARG A 247 3.16 18.51 -15.30
C ARG A 247 4.21 18.20 -16.37
#